data_753e3cf009b6f5fcbfe8a259765fd30d
#
_entry.id   753e3cf009b6f5fcbfe8a259765fd30d
#
_cell.length_a   1.000
_cell.length_b   1.000
_cell.length_c   1.000
_cell.angle_alpha   90.00
_cell.angle_beta   90.00
_cell.angle_gamma   90.00
#
_symmetry.space_group_name_H-M   'P 1'
#
loop_
_entity.id
_entity.type
_entity.pdbx_description
1 polymer ?
#
loop_
_entity_poly.entity_id
_entity_poly.type
_entity_poly.pdbx_seq_one_letter_code
_entity_poly.pdbx_strand_id
1 'polypeptide(L)'
;MTVFGRVKDLQAIVAALVAEDPKPSVLATLVSVSGSSYRRPGARLLIAADKERTGSISGGCLEEDVMARAARVSATGQADAVVYDTTSENDLVWGVGLGCHGIVRVLLEKLPPRPPWATVLAENFARRRRTALAILHGGDSTQSWGTRLAAPGDCADPDALFLETISPPTALTIFGAGDDAQPLVRLAKELGWYVTIADPRGAFATASRFPMADAIVTGPADHLVARIAPGPDTLAVVMTHHYVHDLPLLRALLDRPLAYLGLLGPRKRADKLCDDLRTAGLTLSAEQRAQLHAPVGLDLGADGPEQVALAIVAEMQAVLTGRNARPLRERDLPIHD
;
A
#
# COMPACT_ATOMS: atom_id res chain seq x y z
N MET A 1 5.87 12.30 4.70
CA MET A 1 4.52 11.91 4.23
C MET A 1 4.53 10.42 3.94
N THR A 2 3.77 9.61 4.67
CA THR A 2 3.76 8.15 4.51
C THR A 2 2.92 7.80 3.29
N VAL A 3 3.50 7.13 2.29
CA VAL A 3 2.86 6.88 0.99
C VAL A 3 2.22 5.49 1.02
N PHE A 4 0.94 5.40 1.33
CA PHE A 4 0.20 4.13 1.42
C PHE A 4 -0.16 3.47 0.07
N GLY A 5 -0.16 4.17 -1.06
CA GLY A 5 -0.70 3.69 -2.34
C GLY A 5 0.28 3.04 -3.34
N ARG A 6 1.60 2.98 -3.02
CA ARG A 6 2.62 2.59 -4.02
C ARG A 6 3.29 1.26 -3.72
N VAL A 7 2.91 0.62 -2.63
CA VAL A 7 3.63 -0.56 -2.13
C VAL A 7 3.41 -1.77 -3.02
N LYS A 8 2.24 -1.93 -3.66
CA LYS A 8 1.93 -3.08 -4.55
C LYS A 8 2.89 -3.17 -5.73
N ASP A 9 3.05 -2.06 -6.50
CA ASP A 9 3.96 -2.04 -7.65
C ASP A 9 5.40 -2.34 -7.19
N LEU A 10 5.82 -1.71 -6.09
CA LEU A 10 7.16 -1.89 -5.53
C LEU A 10 7.38 -3.31 -5.01
N GLN A 11 6.38 -3.95 -4.40
CA GLN A 11 6.45 -5.37 -4.01
C GLN A 11 6.69 -6.27 -5.24
N ALA A 12 5.95 -6.04 -6.33
CA ALA A 12 6.11 -6.81 -7.56
C ALA A 12 7.51 -6.58 -8.19
N ILE A 13 7.97 -5.33 -8.21
CA ILE A 13 9.33 -4.98 -8.69
C ILE A 13 10.40 -5.67 -7.85
N VAL A 14 10.30 -5.56 -6.52
CA VAL A 14 11.27 -6.19 -5.59
C VAL A 14 11.24 -7.70 -5.77
N ALA A 15 10.08 -8.33 -5.86
CA ALA A 15 9.96 -9.77 -6.09
C ALA A 15 10.67 -10.21 -7.39
N ALA A 16 10.50 -9.45 -8.48
CA ALA A 16 11.19 -9.71 -9.74
C ALA A 16 12.71 -9.56 -9.63
N LEU A 17 13.19 -8.56 -8.87
CA LEU A 17 14.63 -8.29 -8.70
C LEU A 17 15.37 -9.27 -7.78
N VAL A 18 14.66 -9.88 -6.82
CA VAL A 18 15.26 -10.86 -5.88
C VAL A 18 14.94 -12.31 -6.23
N ALA A 19 14.25 -12.57 -7.35
CA ALA A 19 13.96 -13.91 -7.85
C ALA A 19 15.22 -14.78 -7.96
N GLU A 20 15.06 -16.08 -8.09
CA GLU A 20 16.16 -17.02 -8.21
C GLU A 20 17.04 -16.72 -9.44
N ASP A 21 16.39 -16.40 -10.57
CA ASP A 21 17.03 -15.98 -11.83
C ASP A 21 16.50 -14.61 -12.29
N PRO A 22 17.03 -13.49 -11.73
CA PRO A 22 16.54 -12.16 -12.05
C PRO A 22 16.98 -11.73 -13.45
N LYS A 23 16.03 -11.31 -14.28
CA LYS A 23 16.31 -10.79 -15.62
C LYS A 23 17.10 -9.47 -15.54
N PRO A 24 18.10 -9.24 -16.44
CA PRO A 24 18.70 -7.92 -16.60
C PRO A 24 17.60 -6.88 -16.84
N SER A 25 17.64 -5.78 -16.10
CA SER A 25 16.54 -4.82 -16.10
C SER A 25 17.02 -3.38 -16.02
N VAL A 26 16.19 -2.47 -16.51
CA VAL A 26 16.29 -1.02 -16.28
C VAL A 26 15.12 -0.61 -15.39
N LEU A 27 15.43 0.19 -14.37
CA LEU A 27 14.43 0.79 -13.49
C LEU A 27 14.23 2.26 -13.89
N ALA A 28 13.00 2.63 -14.21
CA ALA A 28 12.58 4.01 -14.34
C ALA A 28 11.90 4.45 -13.03
N THR A 29 12.41 5.52 -12.42
CA THR A 29 11.88 6.09 -11.17
C THR A 29 11.47 7.53 -11.38
N LEU A 30 10.22 7.86 -11.08
CA LEU A 30 9.75 9.24 -11.04
C LEU A 30 10.29 9.91 -9.79
N VAL A 31 11.23 10.86 -9.94
CA VAL A 31 11.98 11.46 -8.82
C VAL A 31 11.47 12.83 -8.43
N SER A 32 10.88 13.60 -9.35
CA SER A 32 10.24 14.88 -8.99
C SER A 32 9.00 15.17 -9.83
N VAL A 33 8.09 15.94 -9.26
CA VAL A 33 6.85 16.44 -9.87
C VAL A 33 6.65 17.88 -9.46
N SER A 34 6.40 18.75 -10.44
CA SER A 34 5.92 20.12 -10.24
C SER A 34 4.58 20.27 -10.98
N GLY A 35 3.56 20.78 -10.29
CA GLY A 35 2.21 20.86 -10.83
C GLY A 35 1.42 19.54 -10.71
N SER A 36 0.50 19.31 -11.65
CA SER A 36 -0.38 18.14 -11.65
C SER A 36 0.25 16.95 -12.37
N SER A 37 0.18 15.75 -11.77
CA SER A 37 0.65 14.52 -12.40
C SER A 37 -0.19 13.33 -11.92
N TYR A 38 -0.39 12.35 -12.82
CA TYR A 38 -1.12 11.11 -12.50
C TYR A 38 -0.44 10.30 -11.39
N ARG A 39 0.90 10.25 -11.39
CA ARG A 39 1.69 9.55 -10.36
C ARG A 39 2.55 10.57 -9.58
N ARG A 40 3.01 10.17 -8.42
CA ARG A 40 3.85 11.00 -7.54
C ARG A 40 5.30 10.51 -7.54
N PRO A 41 6.30 11.32 -7.06
CA PRO A 41 7.67 10.88 -6.88
C PRO A 41 7.73 9.57 -6.09
N GLY A 42 8.57 8.61 -6.50
CA GLY A 42 8.61 7.25 -6.00
C GLY A 42 7.83 6.22 -6.81
N ALA A 43 7.03 6.63 -7.81
CA ALA A 43 6.46 5.71 -8.79
C ALA A 43 7.58 5.08 -9.65
N ARG A 44 7.47 3.77 -9.93
CA ARG A 44 8.52 3.01 -10.60
C ARG A 44 7.96 2.11 -11.70
N LEU A 45 8.76 1.92 -12.74
CA LEU A 45 8.53 0.97 -13.82
C LEU A 45 9.81 0.17 -14.03
N LEU A 46 9.78 -1.13 -13.76
CA LEU A 46 10.84 -2.07 -14.10
C LEU A 46 10.62 -2.58 -15.52
N ILE A 47 11.67 -2.53 -16.33
CA ILE A 47 11.66 -2.96 -17.73
C ILE A 47 12.73 -4.04 -17.86
N ALA A 48 12.30 -5.29 -18.03
CA ALA A 48 13.18 -6.42 -18.23
C ALA A 48 13.72 -6.49 -19.68
N ALA A 49 14.80 -7.25 -19.89
CA ALA A 49 15.47 -7.38 -21.19
C ALA A 49 14.54 -7.91 -22.30
N ASP A 50 13.54 -8.74 -21.96
CA ASP A 50 12.49 -9.24 -22.88
C ASP A 50 11.33 -8.26 -23.05
N LYS A 51 11.46 -7.02 -22.54
CA LYS A 51 10.45 -5.96 -22.59
C LYS A 51 9.22 -6.21 -21.69
N GLU A 52 9.24 -7.21 -20.83
CA GLU A 52 8.24 -7.33 -19.77
C GLU A 52 8.30 -6.14 -18.84
N ARG A 53 7.14 -5.66 -18.40
CA ARG A 53 7.02 -4.45 -17.56
C ARG A 53 6.35 -4.78 -16.24
N THR A 54 6.89 -4.23 -15.16
CA THR A 54 6.30 -4.33 -13.82
C THR A 54 6.22 -2.94 -13.19
N GLY A 55 5.04 -2.55 -12.70
CA GLY A 55 4.78 -1.21 -12.20
C GLY A 55 4.40 -0.20 -13.28
N SER A 56 4.34 1.09 -12.92
CA SER A 56 3.96 2.18 -13.82
C SER A 56 4.42 3.54 -13.29
N ILE A 57 4.81 4.44 -14.17
CA ILE A 57 5.21 5.83 -13.85
C ILE A 57 4.22 6.88 -14.32
N SER A 58 3.29 6.50 -15.21
CA SER A 58 2.24 7.38 -15.73
C SER A 58 0.94 6.61 -15.95
N GLY A 59 -0.03 7.22 -16.61
CA GLY A 59 -1.26 6.55 -17.07
C GLY A 59 -1.15 5.91 -18.47
N GLY A 60 0.08 5.71 -18.99
CA GLY A 60 0.34 5.16 -20.32
C GLY A 60 0.99 6.15 -21.29
N CYS A 61 1.03 7.44 -20.94
CA CYS A 61 1.46 8.50 -21.85
C CYS A 61 2.99 8.63 -22.00
N LEU A 62 3.78 8.26 -20.99
CA LEU A 62 5.24 8.40 -21.01
C LEU A 62 5.95 7.08 -21.30
N GLU A 63 5.26 5.97 -21.21
CA GLU A 63 5.84 4.62 -21.21
C GLU A 63 6.56 4.29 -22.54
N GLU A 64 6.10 4.82 -23.69
CA GLU A 64 6.73 4.55 -24.99
C GLU A 64 8.12 5.19 -25.08
N ASP A 65 8.27 6.48 -24.75
CA ASP A 65 9.58 7.15 -24.73
C ASP A 65 10.50 6.56 -23.66
N VAL A 66 9.96 6.25 -22.48
CA VAL A 66 10.73 5.61 -21.41
C VAL A 66 11.26 4.24 -21.84
N MET A 67 10.48 3.46 -22.60
CA MET A 67 10.92 2.18 -23.18
C MET A 67 12.07 2.37 -24.17
N ALA A 68 11.99 3.39 -25.05
CA ALA A 68 13.05 3.70 -26.01
C ALA A 68 14.34 4.13 -25.30
N ARG A 69 14.24 4.94 -24.24
CA ARG A 69 15.38 5.36 -23.40
C ARG A 69 15.98 4.18 -22.63
N ALA A 70 15.13 3.31 -22.07
CA ALA A 70 15.57 2.13 -21.34
C ALA A 70 16.43 1.21 -22.21
N ALA A 71 16.13 1.08 -23.51
CA ALA A 71 16.97 0.32 -24.42
C ALA A 71 18.39 0.91 -24.54
N ARG A 72 18.54 2.24 -24.58
CA ARG A 72 19.86 2.90 -24.58
C ARG A 72 20.60 2.72 -23.26
N VAL A 73 19.90 2.92 -22.12
CA VAL A 73 20.47 2.72 -20.78
C VAL A 73 20.92 1.27 -20.59
N SER A 74 20.14 0.31 -21.08
CA SER A 74 20.51 -1.11 -21.04
C SER A 74 21.79 -1.40 -21.85
N ALA A 75 21.92 -0.80 -23.03
CA ALA A 75 23.06 -1.00 -23.92
C ALA A 75 24.35 -0.31 -23.43
N THR A 76 24.25 0.93 -22.93
CA THR A 76 25.41 1.72 -22.51
C THR A 76 25.80 1.50 -21.06
N GLY A 77 24.86 1.09 -20.22
CA GLY A 77 25.03 1.04 -18.76
C GLY A 77 25.03 2.42 -18.09
N GLN A 78 24.87 3.50 -18.86
CA GLN A 78 24.86 4.85 -18.34
C GLN A 78 23.44 5.26 -17.98
N ALA A 79 23.24 5.77 -16.77
CA ALA A 79 21.96 6.29 -16.32
C ALA A 79 21.55 7.53 -17.12
N ASP A 80 20.23 7.72 -17.31
CA ASP A 80 19.64 8.86 -18.02
C ASP A 80 18.56 9.50 -17.15
N ALA A 81 18.49 10.83 -17.08
CA ALA A 81 17.42 11.55 -16.42
C ALA A 81 16.69 12.44 -17.43
N VAL A 82 15.40 12.21 -17.60
CA VAL A 82 14.56 12.93 -18.54
C VAL A 82 13.52 13.77 -17.83
N VAL A 83 13.29 14.97 -18.36
CA VAL A 83 12.21 15.87 -17.91
C VAL A 83 11.12 15.89 -18.97
N TYR A 84 9.89 15.62 -18.56
CA TYR A 84 8.69 15.74 -19.38
C TYR A 84 7.90 16.96 -18.87
N ASP A 85 7.79 17.97 -19.72
CA ASP A 85 7.00 19.18 -19.46
C ASP A 85 5.69 19.10 -20.22
N THR A 86 4.57 18.96 -19.50
CA THR A 86 3.21 18.89 -20.07
C THR A 86 2.42 20.17 -19.81
N THR A 87 3.09 21.28 -19.46
CA THR A 87 2.44 22.57 -19.16
C THR A 87 2.21 23.42 -20.42
N SER A 88 2.94 23.15 -21.52
CA SER A 88 2.87 23.92 -22.75
C SER A 88 1.63 23.55 -23.57
N GLU A 89 0.74 24.49 -23.80
CA GLU A 89 -0.45 24.33 -24.66
C GLU A 89 -0.07 24.10 -26.15
N ASN A 90 1.15 24.47 -26.56
CA ASN A 90 1.66 24.34 -27.94
C ASN A 90 2.50 23.09 -28.16
N ASP A 91 2.70 22.26 -27.18
CA ASP A 91 3.46 21.02 -27.30
C ASP A 91 2.60 19.91 -27.92
N LEU A 92 2.66 19.79 -29.22
CA LEU A 92 1.96 18.79 -30.04
C LEU A 92 2.43 17.35 -29.69
N VAL A 93 3.61 17.20 -29.10
CA VAL A 93 4.21 15.89 -28.77
C VAL A 93 3.82 15.45 -27.35
N TRP A 94 3.85 16.37 -26.39
CA TRP A 94 3.68 16.04 -24.96
C TRP A 94 2.53 16.80 -24.28
N GLY A 95 2.06 17.93 -24.84
CA GLY A 95 1.11 18.84 -24.20
C GLY A 95 -0.36 18.60 -24.57
N VAL A 96 -0.65 18.30 -25.82
CA VAL A 96 -2.04 18.17 -26.29
C VAL A 96 -2.58 16.77 -26.06
N GLY A 97 -3.44 16.64 -25.08
CA GLY A 97 -4.18 15.38 -24.79
C GLY A 97 -3.72 14.64 -23.55
N LEU A 98 -2.62 15.02 -22.87
CA LEU A 98 -2.16 14.32 -21.66
C LEU A 98 -2.91 14.73 -20.39
N GLY A 99 -3.61 15.85 -20.37
CA GLY A 99 -4.49 16.27 -19.26
C GLY A 99 -3.79 16.54 -17.93
N CYS A 100 -2.46 16.47 -17.89
CA CYS A 100 -1.67 16.46 -16.64
C CYS A 100 -0.84 17.75 -16.49
N HIS A 101 -1.25 18.92 -16.70
CA HIS A 101 -0.52 20.19 -16.57
C HIS A 101 0.59 20.21 -15.49
N GLY A 102 1.71 19.49 -15.74
CA GLY A 102 2.82 19.39 -14.81
C GLY A 102 4.14 19.01 -15.45
N ILE A 103 5.22 19.18 -14.70
CA ILE A 103 6.58 18.81 -15.08
C ILE A 103 6.98 17.60 -14.24
N VAL A 104 7.43 16.52 -14.88
CA VAL A 104 7.89 15.32 -14.20
C VAL A 104 9.31 14.99 -14.61
N ARG A 105 10.15 14.58 -13.64
CA ARG A 105 11.51 14.09 -13.89
C ARG A 105 11.56 12.60 -13.61
N VAL A 106 12.11 11.83 -14.54
CA VAL A 106 12.25 10.37 -14.44
C VAL A 106 13.72 10.02 -14.60
N LEU A 107 14.26 9.28 -13.62
CA LEU A 107 15.57 8.64 -13.70
C LEU A 107 15.42 7.24 -14.28
N LEU A 108 16.27 6.88 -15.24
CA LEU A 108 16.43 5.52 -15.74
C LEU A 108 17.83 5.01 -15.37
N GLU A 109 17.89 3.85 -14.73
CA GLU A 109 19.13 3.21 -14.31
C GLU A 109 19.16 1.74 -14.70
N LYS A 110 20.30 1.24 -15.16
CA LYS A 110 20.53 -0.19 -15.36
C LYS A 110 20.84 -0.83 -14.01
N LEU A 111 20.06 -1.82 -13.64
CA LEU A 111 20.25 -2.51 -12.35
C LEU A 111 21.23 -3.67 -12.48
N PRO A 112 22.14 -3.86 -11.49
CA PRO A 112 22.86 -5.12 -11.33
C PRO A 112 21.87 -6.25 -10.95
N PRO A 113 22.23 -7.52 -11.19
CA PRO A 113 21.46 -8.63 -10.64
C PRO A 113 21.35 -8.52 -9.11
N ARG A 114 20.13 -8.68 -8.58
CA ARG A 114 19.85 -8.59 -7.14
C ARG A 114 20.43 -7.34 -6.48
N PRO A 115 19.97 -6.13 -6.84
CA PRO A 115 20.50 -4.90 -6.27
C PRO A 115 20.42 -4.94 -4.73
N PRO A 116 21.47 -4.53 -3.99
CA PRO A 116 21.49 -4.64 -2.52
C PRO A 116 20.30 -3.98 -1.83
N TRP A 117 19.84 -2.84 -2.34
CA TRP A 117 18.67 -2.15 -1.80
C TRP A 117 17.37 -2.98 -1.94
N ALA A 118 17.21 -3.73 -3.04
CA ALA A 118 16.02 -4.56 -3.26
C ALA A 118 16.01 -5.78 -2.32
N THR A 119 17.17 -6.39 -2.08
CA THR A 119 17.31 -7.50 -1.12
C THR A 119 16.95 -7.04 0.30
N VAL A 120 17.53 -5.91 0.75
CA VAL A 120 17.21 -5.34 2.07
C VAL A 120 15.74 -4.95 2.18
N LEU A 121 15.15 -4.39 1.12
CA LEU A 121 13.75 -4.00 1.11
C LEU A 121 12.82 -5.22 1.19
N ALA A 122 13.14 -6.32 0.48
CA ALA A 122 12.41 -7.59 0.58
C ALA A 122 12.43 -8.16 2.01
N GLU A 123 13.62 -8.19 2.64
CA GLU A 123 13.75 -8.61 4.03
C GLU A 123 12.97 -7.72 5.00
N ASN A 124 13.02 -6.40 4.79
CA ASN A 124 12.32 -5.46 5.63
C ASN A 124 10.81 -5.53 5.46
N PHE A 125 10.30 -5.82 4.25
CA PHE A 125 8.87 -6.12 4.05
C PHE A 125 8.44 -7.35 4.87
N ALA A 126 9.23 -8.44 4.82
CA ALA A 126 8.95 -9.65 5.59
C ALA A 126 9.00 -9.40 7.11
N ARG A 127 9.92 -8.54 7.57
CA ARG A 127 10.08 -8.18 8.99
C ARG A 127 9.23 -6.98 9.41
N ARG A 128 8.39 -6.46 8.54
CA ARG A 128 7.55 -5.29 8.74
C ARG A 128 8.32 -4.05 9.21
N ARG A 129 9.47 -3.79 8.59
CA ARG A 129 10.36 -2.66 8.89
C ARG A 129 10.33 -1.65 7.76
N ARG A 130 10.49 -0.38 8.10
CA ARG A 130 10.66 0.71 7.13
C ARG A 130 12.05 0.64 6.50
N THR A 131 12.14 1.07 5.24
CA THR A 131 13.41 1.17 4.49
C THR A 131 13.53 2.56 3.90
N ALA A 132 14.64 3.24 4.14
CA ALA A 132 14.95 4.51 3.50
C ALA A 132 15.81 4.27 2.25
N LEU A 133 15.37 4.81 1.12
CA LEU A 133 16.09 4.81 -0.15
C LEU A 133 16.52 6.22 -0.53
N ALA A 134 17.68 6.30 -1.15
CA ALA A 134 18.23 7.50 -1.77
C ALA A 134 18.38 7.26 -3.26
N ILE A 135 17.79 8.12 -4.08
CA ILE A 135 17.81 8.06 -5.53
C ILE A 135 18.56 9.28 -6.04
N LEU A 136 19.81 9.08 -6.46
CA LEU A 136 20.66 10.13 -7.02
C LEU A 136 20.33 10.29 -8.51
N HIS A 137 19.94 11.49 -8.91
CA HIS A 137 19.47 11.79 -10.27
C HIS A 137 20.01 13.11 -10.85
N GLY A 138 20.98 13.71 -10.18
CA GLY A 138 21.66 14.95 -10.56
C GLY A 138 23.07 15.02 -9.98
N GLY A 139 23.79 16.11 -10.25
CA GLY A 139 25.19 16.34 -9.86
C GLY A 139 26.18 16.08 -10.98
N ASP A 140 27.49 16.27 -10.71
CA ASP A 140 28.56 16.37 -11.69
C ASP A 140 28.91 15.07 -12.42
N SER A 141 28.48 13.91 -11.91
CA SER A 141 28.81 12.61 -12.49
C SER A 141 27.59 11.70 -12.61
N THR A 142 27.19 11.39 -13.83
CA THR A 142 26.12 10.41 -14.11
C THR A 142 26.49 8.98 -13.75
N GLN A 143 27.78 8.68 -13.50
CA GLN A 143 28.23 7.35 -13.09
C GLN A 143 27.76 6.95 -11.68
N SER A 144 27.45 7.93 -10.83
CA SER A 144 26.93 7.68 -9.47
C SER A 144 25.39 7.71 -9.38
N TRP A 145 24.71 8.04 -10.49
CA TRP A 145 23.24 8.11 -10.50
C TRP A 145 22.62 6.72 -10.32
N GLY A 146 21.58 6.64 -9.50
CA GLY A 146 20.87 5.39 -9.24
C GLY A 146 20.29 5.32 -7.85
N THR A 147 19.65 4.18 -7.59
CA THR A 147 19.00 3.86 -6.32
C THR A 147 19.94 3.11 -5.37
N ARG A 148 20.02 3.58 -4.12
CA ARG A 148 20.76 2.94 -3.03
C ARG A 148 20.00 3.03 -1.72
N LEU A 149 20.44 2.31 -0.70
CA LEU A 149 19.99 2.57 0.67
C LEU A 149 20.43 3.97 1.11
N ALA A 150 19.57 4.68 1.81
CA ALA A 150 19.91 5.97 2.36
C ALA A 150 20.98 5.83 3.45
N ALA A 151 21.93 6.74 3.47
CA ALA A 151 23.01 6.81 4.46
C ALA A 151 22.76 7.93 5.47
N PRO A 152 23.36 7.85 6.69
CA PRO A 152 23.37 8.98 7.59
C PRO A 152 24.02 10.21 6.94
N GLY A 153 23.33 11.34 7.00
CA GLY A 153 23.80 12.57 6.37
C GLY A 153 23.25 12.83 4.96
N ASP A 154 22.54 11.89 4.34
CA ASP A 154 21.81 12.19 3.10
C ASP A 154 20.76 13.27 3.36
N CYS A 155 20.82 14.34 2.56
CA CYS A 155 19.83 15.42 2.60
C CYS A 155 19.12 15.48 1.25
N ALA A 156 17.79 15.56 1.26
CA ALA A 156 17.03 15.70 0.02
C ALA A 156 17.44 16.97 -0.72
N ASP A 157 17.68 16.81 -2.02
CA ASP A 157 17.97 17.90 -2.97
C ASP A 157 17.05 17.71 -4.17
N PRO A 158 16.12 18.64 -4.43
CA PRO A 158 15.17 18.52 -5.54
C PRO A 158 15.83 18.34 -6.91
N ASP A 159 17.06 18.82 -7.09
CA ASP A 159 17.78 18.77 -8.36
C ASP A 159 18.74 17.57 -8.47
N ALA A 160 19.08 16.94 -7.33
CA ALA A 160 20.10 15.89 -7.32
C ALA A 160 19.70 14.61 -6.56
N LEU A 161 19.01 14.69 -5.44
CA LEU A 161 18.78 13.56 -4.54
C LEU A 161 17.34 13.48 -4.05
N PHE A 162 16.62 12.47 -4.49
CA PHE A 162 15.29 12.13 -3.96
C PHE A 162 15.42 11.12 -2.82
N LEU A 163 14.90 11.48 -1.64
CA LEU A 163 14.85 10.60 -0.47
C LEU A 163 13.43 10.09 -0.24
N GLU A 164 13.30 8.79 -0.05
CA GLU A 164 12.01 8.13 0.19
C GLU A 164 12.11 7.15 1.37
N THR A 165 11.15 7.23 2.29
CA THR A 165 10.96 6.19 3.32
C THR A 165 9.80 5.29 2.93
N ILE A 166 10.11 4.04 2.64
CA ILE A 166 9.15 3.01 2.25
C ILE A 166 8.70 2.27 3.50
N SER A 167 7.39 2.32 3.77
CA SER A 167 6.76 1.52 4.82
C SER A 167 6.46 0.11 4.31
N PRO A 168 6.41 -0.90 5.21
CA PRO A 168 5.92 -2.21 4.83
C PRO A 168 4.46 -2.14 4.36
N PRO A 169 3.98 -3.16 3.62
CA PRO A 169 2.58 -3.25 3.23
C PRO A 169 1.63 -3.05 4.42
N THR A 170 0.55 -2.31 4.21
CA THR A 170 -0.49 -2.14 5.26
C THR A 170 -0.96 -3.50 5.74
N ALA A 171 -0.98 -3.72 7.04
CA ALA A 171 -1.47 -4.98 7.60
C ALA A 171 -2.98 -4.91 7.82
N LEU A 172 -3.70 -5.91 7.30
CA LEU A 172 -5.10 -6.17 7.63
C LEU A 172 -5.22 -7.52 8.31
N THR A 173 -5.77 -7.54 9.51
CA THR A 173 -6.16 -8.79 10.19
C THR A 173 -7.67 -8.92 10.18
N ILE A 174 -8.17 -10.00 9.61
CA ILE A 174 -9.59 -10.33 9.52
C ILE A 174 -9.86 -11.44 10.52
N PHE A 175 -10.60 -11.13 11.59
CA PHE A 175 -11.07 -12.07 12.59
C PHE A 175 -12.43 -12.61 12.18
N GLY A 176 -12.41 -13.78 11.54
CA GLY A 176 -13.55 -14.44 10.92
C GLY A 176 -13.17 -14.95 9.52
N ALA A 177 -13.46 -16.22 9.25
CA ALA A 177 -13.19 -16.89 7.99
C ALA A 177 -14.49 -17.31 7.28
N GLY A 178 -15.53 -16.48 7.37
CA GLY A 178 -16.78 -16.63 6.64
C GLY A 178 -16.60 -16.44 5.13
N ASP A 179 -17.66 -16.68 4.35
CA ASP A 179 -17.61 -16.48 2.89
C ASP A 179 -17.49 -14.99 2.53
N ASP A 180 -18.00 -14.11 3.37
CA ASP A 180 -17.89 -12.65 3.26
C ASP A 180 -16.48 -12.10 3.52
N ALA A 181 -15.61 -12.86 4.18
CA ALA A 181 -14.21 -12.51 4.33
C ALA A 181 -13.41 -12.69 3.00
N GLN A 182 -13.84 -13.57 2.10
CA GLN A 182 -13.12 -13.85 0.86
C GLN A 182 -13.03 -12.62 -0.07
N PRO A 183 -14.13 -11.89 -0.40
CA PRO A 183 -14.02 -10.67 -1.19
C PRO A 183 -13.21 -9.59 -0.49
N LEU A 184 -13.24 -9.49 0.84
CA LEU A 184 -12.42 -8.54 1.58
C LEU A 184 -10.92 -8.83 1.41
N VAL A 185 -10.51 -10.12 1.47
CA VAL A 185 -9.14 -10.53 1.17
C VAL A 185 -8.75 -10.13 -0.25
N ARG A 186 -9.59 -10.44 -1.27
CA ARG A 186 -9.29 -10.10 -2.66
C ARG A 186 -9.07 -8.61 -2.86
N LEU A 187 -9.98 -7.76 -2.35
CA LEU A 187 -9.87 -6.30 -2.48
C LEU A 187 -8.64 -5.75 -1.73
N ALA A 188 -8.34 -6.24 -0.54
CA ALA A 188 -7.15 -5.85 0.21
C ALA A 188 -5.86 -6.22 -0.54
N LYS A 189 -5.80 -7.40 -1.15
CA LYS A 189 -4.65 -7.83 -1.97
C LYS A 189 -4.50 -6.99 -3.24
N GLU A 190 -5.58 -6.53 -3.85
CA GLU A 190 -5.53 -5.58 -4.97
C GLU A 190 -4.89 -4.24 -4.58
N LEU A 191 -5.00 -3.85 -3.31
CA LEU A 191 -4.32 -2.67 -2.76
C LEU A 191 -2.87 -2.95 -2.30
N GLY A 192 -2.40 -4.19 -2.41
CA GLY A 192 -1.05 -4.61 -1.97
C GLY A 192 -0.93 -4.75 -0.45
N TRP A 193 -2.04 -4.96 0.28
CA TRP A 193 -2.01 -5.14 1.73
C TRP A 193 -1.53 -6.54 2.11
N TYR A 194 -0.92 -6.64 3.29
CA TYR A 194 -0.60 -7.90 3.94
C TYR A 194 -1.80 -8.37 4.74
N VAL A 195 -2.39 -9.51 4.35
CA VAL A 195 -3.65 -9.99 4.90
C VAL A 195 -3.45 -11.22 5.76
N THR A 196 -3.88 -11.14 7.02
CA THR A 196 -3.96 -12.27 7.94
C THR A 196 -5.41 -12.66 8.17
N ILE A 197 -5.74 -13.93 7.95
CA ILE A 197 -7.03 -14.53 8.35
C ILE A 197 -6.87 -15.19 9.71
N ALA A 198 -7.75 -14.85 10.64
CA ALA A 198 -7.77 -15.43 11.98
C ALA A 198 -9.18 -15.94 12.32
N ASP A 199 -9.34 -17.22 12.65
CA ASP A 199 -10.65 -17.78 13.05
C ASP A 199 -10.47 -18.88 14.10
N PRO A 200 -11.29 -18.89 15.16
CA PRO A 200 -11.30 -20.00 16.13
C PRO A 200 -11.62 -21.36 15.48
N ARG A 201 -12.35 -21.35 14.38
CA ARG A 201 -12.81 -22.54 13.68
C ARG A 201 -11.83 -22.93 12.57
N GLY A 202 -10.89 -23.81 12.87
CA GLY A 202 -9.83 -24.21 11.93
C GLY A 202 -10.32 -24.75 10.58
N ALA A 203 -11.52 -25.35 10.53
CA ALA A 203 -12.11 -25.84 9.28
C ALA A 203 -12.51 -24.73 8.30
N PHE A 204 -12.70 -23.50 8.79
CA PHE A 204 -13.04 -22.34 7.97
C PHE A 204 -11.79 -21.57 7.50
N ALA A 205 -10.78 -21.46 8.35
CA ALA A 205 -9.54 -20.72 8.05
C ALA A 205 -8.50 -21.67 7.41
N THR A 206 -8.65 -21.91 6.11
CA THR A 206 -7.78 -22.81 5.35
C THR A 206 -7.18 -22.13 4.12
N ALA A 207 -5.99 -22.56 3.68
CA ALA A 207 -5.34 -22.03 2.49
C ALA A 207 -6.17 -22.25 1.20
N SER A 208 -6.95 -23.31 1.13
CA SER A 208 -7.84 -23.56 0.00
C SER A 208 -8.98 -22.55 -0.12
N ARG A 209 -9.48 -22.04 1.02
CA ARG A 209 -10.52 -21.01 1.02
C ARG A 209 -9.97 -19.60 0.89
N PHE A 210 -8.74 -19.36 1.34
CA PHE A 210 -8.07 -18.08 1.34
C PHE A 210 -6.68 -18.14 0.69
N PRO A 211 -6.60 -18.51 -0.61
CA PRO A 211 -5.31 -18.71 -1.29
C PRO A 211 -4.49 -17.43 -1.45
N MET A 212 -5.12 -16.25 -1.31
CA MET A 212 -4.46 -14.96 -1.41
C MET A 212 -4.04 -14.39 -0.05
N ALA A 213 -4.42 -15.01 1.07
CA ALA A 213 -4.00 -14.55 2.39
C ALA A 213 -2.50 -14.81 2.61
N ASP A 214 -1.79 -13.85 3.20
CA ASP A 214 -0.36 -13.98 3.50
C ASP A 214 -0.13 -14.84 4.75
N ALA A 215 -1.10 -14.86 5.68
CA ALA A 215 -1.05 -15.70 6.88
C ALA A 215 -2.42 -16.20 7.27
N ILE A 216 -2.46 -17.40 7.86
CA ILE A 216 -3.67 -17.99 8.44
C ILE A 216 -3.35 -18.42 9.86
N VAL A 217 -4.15 -17.97 10.82
CA VAL A 217 -3.96 -18.24 12.25
C VAL A 217 -5.25 -18.81 12.84
N THR A 218 -5.15 -19.99 13.46
CA THR A 218 -6.30 -20.65 14.12
C THR A 218 -6.01 -20.85 15.60
N GLY A 219 -7.05 -20.94 16.42
CA GLY A 219 -6.94 -21.18 17.85
C GLY A 219 -8.03 -20.46 18.64
N PRO A 220 -8.07 -20.62 19.97
CA PRO A 220 -9.08 -19.97 20.81
C PRO A 220 -9.12 -18.44 20.59
N ALA A 221 -10.33 -17.86 20.57
CA ALA A 221 -10.55 -16.45 20.26
C ALA A 221 -9.76 -15.49 21.17
N ASP A 222 -9.69 -15.81 22.46
CA ASP A 222 -8.94 -15.07 23.48
C ASP A 222 -7.42 -15.08 23.26
N HIS A 223 -6.88 -16.09 22.55
CA HIS A 223 -5.46 -16.22 22.26
C HIS A 223 -5.05 -15.68 20.88
N LEU A 224 -5.99 -15.55 19.93
CA LEU A 224 -5.67 -15.11 18.55
C LEU A 224 -5.01 -13.74 18.51
N VAL A 225 -5.53 -12.77 19.27
CA VAL A 225 -4.99 -11.40 19.30
C VAL A 225 -3.56 -11.38 19.85
N ALA A 226 -3.28 -12.18 20.90
CA ALA A 226 -1.94 -12.29 21.47
C ALA A 226 -0.95 -12.93 20.49
N ARG A 227 -1.37 -13.94 19.73
CA ARG A 227 -0.53 -14.63 18.73
C ARG A 227 -0.19 -13.78 17.53
N ILE A 228 -1.13 -12.95 17.07
CA ILE A 228 -0.94 -12.05 15.91
C ILE A 228 -0.21 -10.79 16.34
N ALA A 229 -0.41 -10.34 17.60
CA ALA A 229 0.16 -9.14 18.19
C ALA A 229 0.03 -7.90 17.27
N PRO A 230 -1.21 -7.55 16.84
CA PRO A 230 -1.42 -6.41 15.95
C PRO A 230 -0.94 -5.11 16.62
N GLY A 231 -0.34 -4.24 15.82
CA GLY A 231 0.26 -2.98 16.27
C GLY A 231 -0.37 -1.74 15.65
N PRO A 232 0.22 -0.55 15.87
CA PRO A 232 -0.38 0.74 15.51
C PRO A 232 -0.60 0.96 14.00
N ASP A 233 0.11 0.24 13.15
CA ASP A 233 -0.05 0.29 11.70
C ASP A 233 -0.99 -0.82 11.17
N THR A 234 -1.75 -1.50 12.07
CA THR A 234 -2.62 -2.61 11.70
C THR A 234 -4.07 -2.16 11.62
N LEU A 235 -4.75 -2.56 10.54
CA LEU A 235 -6.20 -2.56 10.42
C LEU A 235 -6.72 -3.90 10.93
N ALA A 236 -7.76 -3.88 11.75
CA ALA A 236 -8.41 -5.09 12.23
C ALA A 236 -9.91 -5.03 11.94
N VAL A 237 -10.51 -6.17 11.58
CA VAL A 237 -11.96 -6.28 11.46
C VAL A 237 -12.44 -7.57 12.12
N VAL A 238 -13.48 -7.48 12.96
CA VAL A 238 -14.14 -8.60 13.59
C VAL A 238 -15.42 -8.92 12.82
N MET A 239 -15.47 -10.12 12.23
CA MET A 239 -16.57 -10.59 11.40
C MET A 239 -16.79 -12.11 11.51
N THR A 240 -16.73 -12.64 12.74
CA THR A 240 -16.97 -14.09 12.94
C THR A 240 -18.44 -14.48 12.86
N HIS A 241 -19.35 -13.50 12.96
CA HIS A 241 -20.80 -13.65 13.11
C HIS A 241 -21.25 -14.42 14.38
N HIS A 242 -20.32 -14.79 15.24
CA HIS A 242 -20.58 -15.51 16.47
C HIS A 242 -20.28 -14.64 17.70
N TYR A 243 -21.31 -14.33 18.46
CA TYR A 243 -21.21 -13.46 19.63
C TYR A 243 -20.15 -13.94 20.64
N VAL A 244 -20.10 -15.26 20.87
CA VAL A 244 -19.17 -15.89 21.82
C VAL A 244 -17.69 -15.75 21.40
N HIS A 245 -17.43 -15.48 20.13
CA HIS A 245 -16.08 -15.22 19.60
C HIS A 245 -15.81 -13.73 19.49
N ASP A 246 -16.83 -12.93 19.05
CA ASP A 246 -16.65 -11.49 18.84
C ASP A 246 -16.34 -10.75 20.14
N LEU A 247 -17.00 -11.09 21.26
CA LEU A 247 -16.82 -10.41 22.54
C LEU A 247 -15.38 -10.50 23.08
N PRO A 248 -14.76 -11.69 23.20
CA PRO A 248 -13.37 -11.78 23.65
C PRO A 248 -12.37 -11.19 22.66
N LEU A 249 -12.62 -11.31 21.34
CA LEU A 249 -11.78 -10.67 20.31
C LEU A 249 -11.84 -9.15 20.45
N LEU A 250 -13.03 -8.57 20.52
CA LEU A 250 -13.21 -7.13 20.64
C LEU A 250 -12.55 -6.58 21.91
N ARG A 251 -12.73 -7.27 23.04
CA ARG A 251 -12.08 -6.92 24.32
C ARG A 251 -10.56 -6.86 24.17
N ALA A 252 -9.95 -7.90 23.60
CA ALA A 252 -8.51 -7.98 23.45
C ALA A 252 -7.95 -6.98 22.41
N LEU A 253 -8.73 -6.61 21.38
CA LEU A 253 -8.34 -5.65 20.37
C LEU A 253 -8.43 -4.20 20.82
N LEU A 254 -9.41 -3.88 21.68
CA LEU A 254 -9.58 -2.54 22.25
C LEU A 254 -8.41 -2.12 23.15
N ASP A 255 -7.67 -3.09 23.70
CA ASP A 255 -6.45 -2.83 24.47
C ASP A 255 -5.19 -2.67 23.58
N ARG A 256 -5.34 -2.68 22.23
CA ARG A 256 -4.23 -2.53 21.30
C ARG A 256 -4.27 -1.17 20.60
N PRO A 257 -3.11 -0.56 20.36
CA PRO A 257 -3.03 0.62 19.53
C PRO A 257 -3.15 0.20 18.05
N LEU A 258 -4.36 0.25 17.50
CA LEU A 258 -4.63 -0.11 16.10
C LEU A 258 -4.84 1.16 15.27
N ALA A 259 -4.53 1.09 13.97
CA ALA A 259 -4.91 2.16 13.04
C ALA A 259 -6.42 2.20 12.80
N TYR A 260 -7.08 1.03 12.92
CA TYR A 260 -8.51 0.87 12.66
C TYR A 260 -9.02 -0.41 13.30
N LEU A 261 -10.20 -0.36 13.89
CA LEU A 261 -10.92 -1.53 14.41
C LEU A 261 -12.36 -1.52 13.90
N GLY A 262 -12.70 -2.43 12.99
CA GLY A 262 -14.04 -2.59 12.47
C GLY A 262 -14.80 -3.74 13.14
N LEU A 263 -16.09 -3.58 13.33
CA LEU A 263 -16.99 -4.65 13.79
C LEU A 263 -18.14 -4.80 12.81
N LEU A 264 -18.23 -5.97 12.17
CA LEU A 264 -19.29 -6.29 11.23
C LEU A 264 -20.57 -6.70 11.98
N GLY A 265 -21.68 -6.14 11.54
CA GLY A 265 -23.01 -6.45 12.05
C GLY A 265 -23.86 -5.22 12.29
N PRO A 266 -25.16 -5.39 12.57
CA PRO A 266 -26.07 -4.27 12.76
C PRO A 266 -25.73 -3.51 14.06
N ARG A 267 -26.08 -2.21 14.09
CA ARG A 267 -25.84 -1.32 15.24
C ARG A 267 -26.28 -1.94 16.58
N LYS A 268 -27.46 -2.56 16.62
CA LYS A 268 -27.96 -3.23 17.84
C LYS A 268 -27.01 -4.29 18.40
N ARG A 269 -26.28 -5.00 17.51
CA ARG A 269 -25.28 -5.98 17.91
C ARG A 269 -24.04 -5.30 18.51
N ALA A 270 -23.57 -4.24 17.87
CA ALA A 270 -22.45 -3.45 18.35
C ALA A 270 -22.76 -2.83 19.73
N ASP A 271 -23.94 -2.21 19.88
CA ASP A 271 -24.39 -1.62 21.15
C ASP A 271 -24.41 -2.67 22.27
N LYS A 272 -24.97 -3.86 21.99
CA LYS A 272 -25.01 -4.95 22.96
C LYS A 272 -23.60 -5.42 23.38
N LEU A 273 -22.69 -5.59 22.42
CA LEU A 273 -21.29 -5.96 22.71
C LEU A 273 -20.60 -4.92 23.59
N CYS A 274 -20.79 -3.63 23.30
CA CYS A 274 -20.25 -2.53 24.11
C CYS A 274 -20.86 -2.50 25.53
N ASP A 275 -22.16 -2.77 25.68
CA ASP A 275 -22.82 -2.84 26.97
C ASP A 275 -22.33 -4.03 27.81
N ASP A 276 -22.13 -5.18 27.19
CA ASP A 276 -21.60 -6.36 27.88
C ASP A 276 -20.12 -6.15 28.29
N LEU A 277 -19.30 -5.49 27.46
CA LEU A 277 -17.96 -5.09 27.84
C LEU A 277 -17.97 -4.15 29.05
N ARG A 278 -18.88 -3.15 29.07
CA ARG A 278 -19.04 -2.23 30.19
C ARG A 278 -19.47 -2.97 31.46
N THR A 279 -20.40 -3.91 31.36
CA THR A 279 -20.86 -4.74 32.48
C THR A 279 -19.73 -5.62 33.03
N ALA A 280 -18.81 -6.06 32.16
CA ALA A 280 -17.59 -6.80 32.52
C ALA A 280 -16.45 -5.89 33.05
N GLY A 281 -16.73 -4.60 33.31
CA GLY A 281 -15.77 -3.63 33.87
C GLY A 281 -14.87 -2.91 32.85
N LEU A 282 -15.10 -3.08 31.55
CA LEU A 282 -14.35 -2.36 30.50
C LEU A 282 -15.18 -1.18 29.98
N THR A 283 -14.87 0.02 30.45
CA THR A 283 -15.46 1.26 29.91
C THR A 283 -14.55 1.81 28.82
N LEU A 284 -15.07 1.92 27.58
CA LEU A 284 -14.30 2.46 26.45
C LEU A 284 -13.90 3.91 26.68
N SER A 285 -12.62 4.23 26.48
CA SER A 285 -12.12 5.61 26.43
C SER A 285 -12.64 6.35 25.18
N ALA A 286 -12.42 7.66 25.12
CA ALA A 286 -12.78 8.44 23.93
C ALA A 286 -12.00 7.99 22.70
N GLU A 287 -10.72 7.65 22.86
CA GLU A 287 -9.84 7.15 21.82
C GLU A 287 -10.29 5.78 21.32
N GLN A 288 -10.63 4.86 22.22
CA GLN A 288 -11.15 3.52 21.87
C GLN A 288 -12.49 3.62 21.12
N ARG A 289 -13.35 4.57 21.50
CA ARG A 289 -14.60 4.83 20.77
C ARG A 289 -14.35 5.38 19.36
N ALA A 290 -13.39 6.28 19.22
CA ALA A 290 -13.02 6.86 17.92
C ALA A 290 -12.36 5.83 16.98
N GLN A 291 -11.65 4.83 17.55
CA GLN A 291 -11.01 3.75 16.82
C GLN A 291 -12.00 2.67 16.37
N LEU A 292 -13.13 2.50 17.07
CA LEU A 292 -14.12 1.46 16.81
C LEU A 292 -15.14 1.92 15.77
N HIS A 293 -15.11 1.32 14.60
CA HIS A 293 -16.06 1.50 13.51
C HIS A 293 -17.13 0.40 13.58
N ALA A 294 -18.30 0.72 14.09
CA ALA A 294 -19.39 -0.24 14.33
C ALA A 294 -20.77 0.41 14.15
N PRO A 295 -21.52 0.04 13.12
CA PRO A 295 -21.22 -0.89 12.01
C PRO A 295 -20.02 -0.46 11.16
N VAL A 296 -19.25 -1.46 10.70
CA VAL A 296 -18.10 -1.24 9.83
C VAL A 296 -18.51 -0.91 8.40
N GLY A 297 -17.75 0.00 7.74
CA GLY A 297 -17.91 0.34 6.32
C GLY A 297 -18.64 1.64 6.07
N LEU A 298 -18.41 2.22 4.91
CA LEU A 298 -19.14 3.40 4.43
C LEU A 298 -20.56 3.02 4.03
N ASP A 299 -21.50 3.96 4.18
CA ASP A 299 -22.88 3.81 3.71
C ASP A 299 -22.94 3.91 2.18
N LEU A 300 -22.74 2.78 1.51
CA LEU A 300 -22.77 2.64 0.04
C LEU A 300 -24.03 1.90 -0.45
N GLY A 301 -24.99 1.58 0.44
CA GLY A 301 -26.14 0.75 0.09
C GLY A 301 -25.77 -0.71 -0.20
N ALA A 302 -24.72 -1.21 0.48
CA ALA A 302 -24.20 -2.57 0.27
C ALA A 302 -25.20 -3.64 0.73
N ASP A 303 -25.46 -4.64 -0.13
CA ASP A 303 -26.35 -5.77 0.13
C ASP A 303 -25.64 -7.14 0.07
N GLY A 304 -24.69 -7.30 -0.84
CA GLY A 304 -23.90 -8.55 -0.99
C GLY A 304 -22.51 -8.48 -0.35
N PRO A 305 -21.85 -9.65 -0.16
CA PRO A 305 -20.55 -9.72 0.51
C PRO A 305 -19.45 -8.92 -0.23
N GLU A 306 -19.46 -8.84 -1.55
CA GLU A 306 -18.52 -8.03 -2.34
C GLU A 306 -18.73 -6.54 -2.11
N GLN A 307 -19.98 -6.09 -2.02
CA GLN A 307 -20.33 -4.69 -1.77
C GLN A 307 -19.99 -4.29 -0.34
N VAL A 308 -20.25 -5.16 0.62
CA VAL A 308 -19.83 -4.98 2.03
C VAL A 308 -18.31 -4.88 2.13
N ALA A 309 -17.57 -5.76 1.46
CA ALA A 309 -16.12 -5.71 1.41
C ALA A 309 -15.60 -4.40 0.79
N LEU A 310 -16.24 -3.90 -0.27
CA LEU A 310 -15.91 -2.59 -0.86
C LEU A 310 -16.15 -1.46 0.14
N ALA A 311 -17.28 -1.46 0.84
CA ALA A 311 -17.60 -0.44 1.84
C ALA A 311 -16.57 -0.42 2.98
N ILE A 312 -16.16 -1.60 3.47
CA ILE A 312 -15.13 -1.76 4.50
C ILE A 312 -13.76 -1.24 4.02
N VAL A 313 -13.31 -1.67 2.84
CA VAL A 313 -12.01 -1.26 2.30
C VAL A 313 -11.97 0.24 2.02
N ALA A 314 -13.07 0.82 1.52
CA ALA A 314 -13.18 2.25 1.27
C ALA A 314 -13.09 3.07 2.58
N GLU A 315 -13.74 2.62 3.66
CA GLU A 315 -13.62 3.25 4.97
C GLU A 315 -12.19 3.14 5.53
N MET A 316 -11.60 1.95 5.49
CA MET A 316 -10.20 1.72 5.89
C MET A 316 -9.24 2.64 5.14
N GLN A 317 -9.41 2.76 3.82
CA GLN A 317 -8.58 3.64 2.99
C GLN A 317 -8.76 5.12 3.37
N ALA A 318 -9.98 5.56 3.65
CA ALA A 318 -10.26 6.92 4.11
C ALA A 318 -9.56 7.21 5.45
N VAL A 319 -9.63 6.30 6.41
CA VAL A 319 -8.96 6.42 7.72
C VAL A 319 -7.44 6.48 7.55
N LEU A 320 -6.84 5.58 6.77
CA LEU A 320 -5.39 5.56 6.52
C LEU A 320 -4.87 6.86 5.90
N THR A 321 -5.69 7.52 5.09
CA THR A 321 -5.30 8.75 4.39
C THR A 321 -5.78 10.03 5.08
N GLY A 322 -6.52 9.91 6.19
CA GLY A 322 -7.13 11.05 6.89
C GLY A 322 -8.18 11.77 6.05
N ARG A 323 -8.87 11.05 5.15
CA ARG A 323 -9.90 11.60 4.26
C ARG A 323 -11.30 11.35 4.80
N ASN A 324 -12.25 12.20 4.43
CA ASN A 324 -13.64 12.15 4.89
C ASN A 324 -14.56 11.31 3.97
N ALA A 325 -14.00 10.65 2.97
CA ALA A 325 -14.70 9.80 1.98
C ALA A 325 -15.83 10.50 1.18
N ARG A 326 -15.82 11.84 1.10
CA ARG A 326 -16.77 12.59 0.25
C ARG A 326 -16.41 12.46 -1.23
N PRO A 327 -17.37 12.66 -2.15
CA PRO A 327 -17.09 12.72 -3.57
C PRO A 327 -16.01 13.75 -3.92
N LEU A 328 -15.05 13.39 -4.77
CA LEU A 328 -13.95 14.28 -5.17
C LEU A 328 -14.41 15.59 -5.81
N ARG A 329 -15.58 15.59 -6.48
CA ARG A 329 -16.19 16.82 -7.07
C ARG A 329 -16.56 17.89 -6.03
N GLU A 330 -16.63 17.52 -4.76
CA GLU A 330 -16.95 18.41 -3.63
C GLU A 330 -15.68 18.96 -2.96
N ARG A 331 -14.51 18.65 -3.54
CA ARG A 331 -13.23 19.06 -3.00
C ARG A 331 -12.66 20.23 -3.80
N ASP A 332 -12.39 21.36 -3.16
CA ASP A 332 -11.78 22.55 -3.74
C ASP A 332 -10.23 22.46 -3.82
N LEU A 333 -9.63 21.51 -3.10
CA LEU A 333 -8.17 21.31 -3.06
C LEU A 333 -7.73 20.29 -4.12
N PRO A 334 -6.45 20.31 -4.54
CA PRO A 334 -5.90 19.31 -5.44
C PRO A 334 -6.16 17.88 -4.92
N ILE A 335 -6.32 16.93 -5.84
CA ILE A 335 -6.56 15.51 -5.50
C ILE A 335 -5.43 14.97 -4.62
N HIS A 336 -4.22 15.43 -4.88
CA HIS A 336 -3.01 15.04 -4.17
C HIS A 336 -2.39 16.29 -3.50
N ASP A 337 -2.43 16.35 -2.21
CA ASP A 337 -1.74 17.36 -1.40
C ASP A 337 -0.47 16.75 -0.80
#